data_b63754b9d77da6f9274a1ee59e21abab
#
_entry.id   b63754b9d77da6f9274a1ee59e21abab
#
_cell.length_a   1.000
_cell.length_b   1.000
_cell.length_c   1.000
_cell.angle_alpha   90.00
_cell.angle_beta   90.00
_cell.angle_gamma   90.00
#
_symmetry.space_group_name_H-M   'P 1'
#
loop_
_entity.id
_entity.type
_entity.pdbx_description
1 polymer ?
#
loop_
_entity_poly.entity_id
_entity_poly.type
_entity_poly.pdbx_seq_one_letter_code
_entity_poly.pdbx_strand_id
1 'polypeptide(L)'
;MARTGIINNFYFDAEVFTDYMQEQSTINDILLASGVLQYDPIIANTLGSSGNVAAVPMFASIDNEEDALNDDGKTNNVPTELKGKKMLIMAMARMKAWKEKTYTRYLTGKSPLHNLANNLVVPYWKAQRQLDLIATIQGVLGAEGMETHVTDLSTTSGSITEANKIALTSTIDLGQKAVGDRRGNFSLFICHSAVAANLRKQELLQNVTYYSDVLGKDVTLPMVNGMICLETDTGTVDATNANFPVYSSYMVGRGAIGTADKLVHAPYGVEFDHESNGGEEKLYTKQAYVYAPYGMSIKATEIVEESPTRDELKNPANWELASDHKFVMIACIKSNG
;
A
#
# COMPACT_ATOMS: atom_id res chain seq x y z
N MET A 1 -41.84 18.78 -15.95
CA MET A 1 -41.88 17.32 -15.74
C MET A 1 -40.44 16.83 -15.61
N ALA A 2 -40.10 16.36 -14.47
CA ALA A 2 -38.79 15.74 -14.25
C ALA A 2 -38.64 14.51 -15.19
N ARG A 3 -37.53 14.41 -15.89
CA ARG A 3 -37.24 13.27 -16.76
C ARG A 3 -36.53 12.20 -15.94
N THR A 4 -37.23 11.11 -15.67
CA THR A 4 -36.69 9.95 -14.98
C THR A 4 -36.09 8.95 -15.99
N GLY A 5 -34.93 8.43 -15.69
CA GLY A 5 -34.28 7.40 -16.48
C GLY A 5 -33.82 6.21 -15.60
N ILE A 6 -33.45 5.10 -16.25
CA ILE A 6 -32.95 3.92 -15.57
C ILE A 6 -31.50 3.70 -15.99
N ILE A 7 -30.57 3.74 -15.02
CA ILE A 7 -29.19 3.31 -15.18
C ILE A 7 -28.99 2.07 -14.33
N ASN A 8 -28.67 0.92 -14.95
CA ASN A 8 -28.39 -0.35 -14.24
C ASN A 8 -29.41 -0.67 -13.13
N ASN A 9 -30.73 -0.60 -13.45
CA ASN A 9 -31.86 -0.81 -12.53
C ASN A 9 -32.10 0.29 -11.48
N PHE A 10 -31.39 1.41 -11.52
CA PHE A 10 -31.68 2.55 -10.68
C PHE A 10 -32.55 3.57 -11.43
N TYR A 11 -33.63 4.00 -10.78
CA TYR A 11 -34.38 5.16 -11.22
C TYR A 11 -33.61 6.41 -10.80
N PHE A 12 -33.37 7.32 -11.75
CA PHE A 12 -32.77 8.58 -11.41
C PHE A 12 -33.52 9.74 -12.06
N ASP A 13 -33.55 10.85 -11.38
CA ASP A 13 -34.15 12.08 -11.83
C ASP A 13 -33.07 13.02 -12.36
N ALA A 14 -33.27 13.59 -13.55
CA ALA A 14 -32.29 14.46 -14.17
C ALA A 14 -32.07 15.78 -13.41
N GLU A 15 -33.07 16.27 -12.67
CA GLU A 15 -32.93 17.45 -11.82
C GLU A 15 -32.07 17.13 -10.58
N VAL A 16 -32.33 16.00 -9.93
CA VAL A 16 -31.53 15.51 -8.79
C VAL A 16 -30.09 15.19 -9.22
N PHE A 17 -29.91 14.64 -10.43
CA PHE A 17 -28.57 14.33 -10.95
C PHE A 17 -27.70 15.58 -11.22
N THR A 18 -28.31 16.76 -11.35
CA THR A 18 -27.56 18.02 -11.54
C THR A 18 -26.88 18.45 -10.26
N ASP A 19 -27.52 18.24 -9.12
CA ASP A 19 -27.07 18.61 -7.79
C ASP A 19 -26.51 17.40 -7.03
N TYR A 20 -26.47 16.23 -7.67
CA TYR A 20 -25.98 15.01 -7.07
C TYR A 20 -24.49 15.17 -6.73
N MET A 21 -24.22 15.22 -5.46
CA MET A 21 -22.86 15.04 -4.98
C MET A 21 -22.45 13.62 -5.29
N GLN A 22 -21.44 13.47 -6.14
CA GLN A 22 -20.88 12.16 -6.44
C GLN A 22 -20.37 11.56 -5.15
N GLU A 23 -20.80 10.34 -4.86
CA GLU A 23 -20.23 9.57 -3.77
C GLU A 23 -18.74 9.42 -4.04
N GLN A 24 -17.94 10.09 -3.24
CA GLN A 24 -16.49 10.01 -3.33
C GLN A 24 -16.04 8.66 -2.77
N SER A 25 -14.91 8.16 -3.26
CA SER A 25 -14.31 6.97 -2.70
C SER A 25 -14.06 7.17 -1.21
N THR A 26 -14.62 6.27 -0.39
CA THR A 26 -14.36 6.24 1.06
C THR A 26 -12.97 5.71 1.37
N ILE A 27 -12.29 5.15 0.37
CA ILE A 27 -10.92 4.65 0.49
C ILE A 27 -9.98 5.84 0.43
N ASN A 28 -9.37 6.12 1.56
CA ASN A 28 -8.41 7.20 1.69
C ASN A 28 -7.07 6.79 1.07
N ASP A 29 -6.48 7.62 0.21
CA ASP A 29 -5.19 7.35 -0.46
C ASP A 29 -3.97 7.81 0.36
N ILE A 30 -4.15 7.88 1.67
CA ILE A 30 -3.18 8.43 2.62
C ILE A 30 -1.82 7.71 2.56
N LEU A 31 -1.82 6.39 2.33
CA LEU A 31 -0.60 5.61 2.22
C LEU A 31 0.21 5.97 0.97
N LEU A 32 -0.45 6.26 -0.14
CA LEU A 32 0.20 6.66 -1.38
C LEU A 32 0.86 8.05 -1.24
N ALA A 33 0.24 8.93 -0.43
CA ALA A 33 0.72 10.29 -0.19
C ALA A 33 1.74 10.39 0.96
N SER A 34 1.89 9.34 1.78
CA SER A 34 2.65 9.37 3.04
C SER A 34 4.16 9.36 2.91
N GLY A 35 4.69 9.06 1.71
CA GLY A 35 6.13 8.85 1.49
C GLY A 35 6.63 7.44 1.87
N VAL A 36 5.74 6.47 2.11
CA VAL A 36 6.07 5.03 2.19
C VAL A 36 6.63 4.54 0.87
N LEU A 37 6.05 5.02 -0.23
CA LEU A 37 6.48 4.72 -1.59
C LEU A 37 7.57 5.68 -2.04
N GLN A 38 8.63 5.11 -2.61
CA GLN A 38 9.68 5.87 -3.27
C GLN A 38 9.80 5.42 -4.72
N TYR A 39 9.78 6.37 -5.65
CA TYR A 39 10.07 6.06 -7.04
C TYR A 39 11.53 5.64 -7.19
N ASP A 40 11.74 4.46 -7.78
CA ASP A 40 13.08 3.91 -8.00
C ASP A 40 13.34 3.74 -9.51
N PRO A 41 14.28 4.53 -10.08
CA PRO A 41 14.62 4.45 -11.49
C PRO A 41 15.25 3.09 -11.88
N ILE A 42 15.90 2.38 -10.95
CA ILE A 42 16.46 1.05 -11.21
C ILE A 42 15.32 0.06 -11.46
N ILE A 43 14.29 0.10 -10.61
CA ILE A 43 13.08 -0.72 -10.78
C ILE A 43 12.38 -0.38 -12.10
N ALA A 44 12.23 0.90 -12.41
CA ALA A 44 11.59 1.37 -13.65
C ALA A 44 12.33 0.88 -14.90
N ASN A 45 13.65 1.01 -14.92
CA ASN A 45 14.48 0.58 -16.05
C ASN A 45 14.47 -0.95 -16.21
N THR A 46 14.54 -1.70 -15.11
CA THR A 46 14.52 -3.16 -15.14
C THR A 46 13.18 -3.68 -15.66
N LEU A 47 12.07 -3.10 -15.23
CA LEU A 47 10.73 -3.42 -15.74
C LEU A 47 10.53 -3.03 -17.21
N GLY A 48 11.15 -1.94 -17.65
CA GLY A 48 11.08 -1.50 -19.04
C GLY A 48 11.71 -2.47 -20.02
N SER A 49 12.75 -3.19 -19.60
CA SER A 49 13.49 -4.16 -20.39
C SER A 49 13.02 -5.62 -20.22
N SER A 50 12.31 -5.92 -19.13
CA SER A 50 11.83 -7.26 -18.77
C SER A 50 10.33 -7.38 -19.04
N GLY A 51 9.82 -8.62 -19.05
CA GLY A 51 8.38 -8.89 -19.08
C GLY A 51 7.65 -8.38 -17.83
N ASN A 52 6.77 -9.19 -17.25
CA ASN A 52 6.08 -8.86 -16.01
C ASN A 52 6.92 -9.12 -14.76
N VAL A 53 7.92 -9.98 -14.84
CA VAL A 53 8.86 -10.32 -13.77
C VAL A 53 10.21 -9.70 -14.08
N ALA A 54 10.80 -9.01 -13.11
CA ALA A 54 12.11 -8.40 -13.22
C ALA A 54 12.98 -8.78 -12.02
N ALA A 55 14.28 -8.93 -12.23
CA ALA A 55 15.26 -9.18 -11.18
C ALA A 55 16.08 -7.92 -10.93
N VAL A 56 15.95 -7.35 -9.75
CA VAL A 56 16.73 -6.19 -9.31
C VAL A 56 17.99 -6.74 -8.62
N PRO A 57 19.20 -6.41 -9.13
CA PRO A 57 20.43 -6.83 -8.49
C PRO A 57 20.64 -6.09 -7.17
N MET A 58 21.11 -6.81 -6.17
CA MET A 58 21.50 -6.30 -4.85
C MET A 58 22.87 -6.84 -4.48
N PHE A 59 23.59 -6.12 -3.65
CA PHE A 59 24.81 -6.63 -3.03
C PHE A 59 24.51 -7.10 -1.62
N ALA A 60 25.15 -8.18 -1.19
CA ALA A 60 25.09 -8.60 0.20
C ALA A 60 25.82 -7.57 1.08
N SER A 61 25.38 -7.44 2.34
CA SER A 61 26.12 -6.66 3.32
C SER A 61 27.50 -7.28 3.57
N ILE A 62 28.48 -6.42 3.72
CA ILE A 62 29.87 -6.79 4.07
C ILE A 62 30.17 -6.60 5.57
N ASP A 63 29.15 -6.23 6.37
CA ASP A 63 29.31 -5.83 7.76
C ASP A 63 29.86 -6.94 8.69
N ASN A 64 29.77 -8.20 8.24
CA ASN A 64 30.21 -9.38 9.01
C ASN A 64 31.59 -9.92 8.58
N GLU A 65 32.31 -9.19 7.75
CA GLU A 65 33.65 -9.59 7.35
C GLU A 65 34.68 -9.07 8.34
N GLU A 66 35.57 -9.95 8.79
CA GLU A 66 36.65 -9.56 9.69
C GLU A 66 37.77 -8.84 8.92
N ASP A 67 38.30 -7.79 9.51
CA ASP A 67 39.48 -7.11 9.00
C ASP A 67 40.77 -7.94 9.27
N ALA A 68 41.76 -7.75 8.41
CA ALA A 68 43.08 -8.35 8.62
C ALA A 68 44.03 -7.39 9.33
N LEU A 69 44.89 -7.94 10.16
CA LEU A 69 45.93 -7.14 10.81
C LEU A 69 46.88 -6.56 9.77
N ASN A 70 47.14 -5.28 9.86
CA ASN A 70 48.09 -4.57 9.03
C ASN A 70 49.46 -4.54 9.74
N ASP A 71 50.54 -4.72 8.97
CA ASP A 71 51.93 -4.56 9.42
C ASP A 71 52.47 -5.58 10.43
N ASP A 72 51.90 -6.77 10.55
CA ASP A 72 52.43 -7.85 11.37
C ASP A 72 53.54 -8.66 10.68
N GLY A 73 53.74 -8.43 9.36
CA GLY A 73 54.72 -9.15 8.53
C GLY A 73 54.40 -10.62 8.31
N LYS A 74 53.21 -11.07 8.72
CA LYS A 74 52.76 -12.47 8.67
C LYS A 74 51.39 -12.64 8.00
N THR A 75 50.51 -11.69 8.20
CA THR A 75 49.14 -11.78 7.71
C THR A 75 49.01 -11.26 6.26
N ASN A 76 48.52 -12.10 5.36
CA ASN A 76 48.21 -11.71 4.00
C ASN A 76 46.75 -11.19 3.92
N ASN A 77 46.56 -10.01 3.35
CA ASN A 77 45.23 -9.54 3.02
C ASN A 77 44.69 -10.34 1.80
N VAL A 78 43.77 -11.25 2.07
CA VAL A 78 43.13 -12.08 1.04
C VAL A 78 41.81 -11.40 0.61
N PRO A 79 41.68 -11.00 -0.66
CA PRO A 79 40.44 -10.39 -1.12
C PRO A 79 39.24 -11.34 -1.01
N THR A 80 38.15 -10.87 -0.41
CA THR A 80 36.89 -11.62 -0.33
C THR A 80 35.99 -11.22 -1.53
N GLU A 81 35.31 -12.19 -2.11
CA GLU A 81 34.41 -11.94 -3.21
C GLU A 81 33.10 -11.27 -2.72
N LEU A 82 32.71 -10.22 -3.41
CA LEU A 82 31.41 -9.58 -3.17
C LEU A 82 30.28 -10.52 -3.63
N LYS A 83 29.40 -10.86 -2.69
CA LYS A 83 28.26 -11.73 -2.97
C LYS A 83 27.12 -10.90 -3.56
N GLY A 84 26.76 -11.19 -4.80
CA GLY A 84 25.57 -10.65 -5.43
C GLY A 84 24.31 -11.38 -4.95
N LYS A 85 23.25 -10.63 -4.69
CA LYS A 85 21.88 -11.12 -4.46
C LYS A 85 20.95 -10.53 -5.51
N LYS A 86 19.78 -11.09 -5.64
CA LYS A 86 18.73 -10.56 -6.52
C LYS A 86 17.40 -10.50 -5.76
N MET A 87 16.63 -9.47 -6.03
CA MET A 87 15.26 -9.32 -5.58
C MET A 87 14.35 -9.45 -6.79
N LEU A 88 13.44 -10.41 -6.77
CA LEU A 88 12.44 -10.56 -7.81
C LEU A 88 11.25 -9.65 -7.50
N ILE A 89 10.82 -8.92 -8.52
CA ILE A 89 9.66 -8.05 -8.48
C ILE A 89 8.72 -8.42 -9.62
N MET A 90 7.43 -8.23 -9.42
CA MET A 90 6.42 -8.56 -10.43
C MET A 90 5.48 -7.37 -10.63
N ALA A 91 5.22 -7.03 -11.90
CA ALA A 91 4.32 -5.94 -12.24
C ALA A 91 2.86 -6.35 -12.06
N MET A 92 2.10 -5.49 -11.43
CA MET A 92 0.65 -5.60 -11.27
C MET A 92 -0.03 -4.89 -12.43
N ALA A 93 -0.59 -5.65 -13.36
CA ALA A 93 -1.40 -5.12 -14.44
C ALA A 93 -2.88 -5.16 -14.06
N ARG A 94 -3.56 -4.03 -14.15
CA ARG A 94 -4.96 -3.87 -13.78
C ARG A 94 -5.73 -3.19 -14.89
N MET A 95 -6.96 -3.62 -15.11
CA MET A 95 -7.86 -3.00 -16.07
C MET A 95 -9.27 -2.87 -15.51
N LYS A 96 -9.98 -1.85 -15.96
CA LYS A 96 -11.40 -1.63 -15.65
C LYS A 96 -12.08 -0.96 -16.81
N ALA A 97 -13.32 -1.36 -17.07
CA ALA A 97 -14.16 -0.74 -18.06
C ALA A 97 -15.52 -0.36 -17.48
N TRP A 98 -16.08 0.72 -18.00
CA TRP A 98 -17.44 1.19 -17.70
C TRP A 98 -18.18 1.40 -19.00
N LYS A 99 -19.49 1.26 -18.97
CA LYS A 99 -20.34 1.47 -20.15
C LYS A 99 -21.56 2.30 -19.83
N GLU A 100 -22.01 3.05 -20.82
CA GLU A 100 -23.21 3.86 -20.79
C GLU A 100 -24.07 3.57 -22.03
N LYS A 101 -25.39 3.47 -21.85
CA LYS A 101 -26.32 3.37 -22.96
C LYS A 101 -26.61 4.76 -23.52
N THR A 102 -26.58 4.91 -24.85
CA THR A 102 -26.92 6.15 -25.55
C THR A 102 -28.32 6.66 -25.19
N TYR A 103 -29.26 5.75 -24.96
CA TYR A 103 -30.61 6.10 -24.54
C TYR A 103 -30.65 6.90 -23.22
N THR A 104 -29.75 6.63 -22.30
CA THR A 104 -29.63 7.41 -21.08
C THR A 104 -29.31 8.88 -21.35
N ARG A 105 -28.47 9.17 -22.35
CA ARG A 105 -28.17 10.54 -22.79
C ARG A 105 -29.39 11.26 -23.30
N TYR A 106 -30.24 10.55 -24.10
CA TYR A 106 -31.47 11.15 -24.63
C TYR A 106 -32.48 11.47 -23.53
N LEU A 107 -32.55 10.63 -22.49
CA LEU A 107 -33.45 10.86 -21.36
C LEU A 107 -33.00 11.99 -20.43
N THR A 108 -31.71 12.08 -20.21
CA THR A 108 -31.14 12.97 -19.16
C THR A 108 -30.55 14.25 -19.72
N GLY A 109 -30.24 14.28 -21.01
CA GLY A 109 -29.49 15.37 -21.64
C GLY A 109 -28.03 15.48 -21.17
N LYS A 110 -27.51 14.48 -20.42
CA LYS A 110 -26.16 14.43 -19.86
C LYS A 110 -25.48 13.12 -20.20
N SER A 111 -24.15 13.11 -20.14
CA SER A 111 -23.32 11.92 -20.31
C SER A 111 -22.70 11.52 -18.96
N PRO A 112 -23.29 10.55 -18.24
CA PRO A 112 -22.71 10.02 -17.00
C PRO A 112 -21.31 9.47 -17.19
N LEU A 113 -21.05 8.78 -18.31
CA LEU A 113 -19.74 8.21 -18.63
C LEU A 113 -18.67 9.30 -18.75
N HIS A 114 -18.99 10.43 -19.39
CA HIS A 114 -18.07 11.54 -19.53
C HIS A 114 -17.73 12.19 -18.18
N ASN A 115 -18.74 12.32 -17.32
CA ASN A 115 -18.55 12.81 -15.97
C ASN A 115 -17.69 11.85 -15.11
N LEU A 116 -17.95 10.55 -15.25
CA LEU A 116 -17.15 9.49 -14.60
C LEU A 116 -15.68 9.55 -15.05
N ALA A 117 -15.46 9.67 -16.38
CA ALA A 117 -14.11 9.77 -16.93
C ALA A 117 -13.32 10.96 -16.34
N ASN A 118 -13.97 12.10 -16.18
CA ASN A 118 -13.32 13.31 -15.71
C ASN A 118 -13.09 13.33 -14.18
N ASN A 119 -14.02 12.78 -13.40
CA ASN A 119 -14.05 13.03 -11.95
C ASN A 119 -13.80 11.77 -11.11
N LEU A 120 -14.14 10.57 -11.58
CA LEU A 120 -14.12 9.36 -10.75
C LEU A 120 -13.02 8.36 -11.10
N VAL A 121 -12.49 8.38 -12.31
CA VAL A 121 -11.48 7.39 -12.73
C VAL A 121 -10.18 7.52 -11.92
N VAL A 122 -9.73 8.74 -11.67
CA VAL A 122 -8.48 8.98 -10.90
C VAL A 122 -8.63 8.55 -9.44
N PRO A 123 -9.68 8.98 -8.69
CA PRO A 123 -9.91 8.48 -7.33
C PRO A 123 -10.08 6.96 -7.26
N TYR A 124 -10.79 6.36 -8.22
CA TYR A 124 -10.93 4.91 -8.30
C TYR A 124 -9.57 4.19 -8.37
N TRP A 125 -8.69 4.63 -9.29
CA TRP A 125 -7.37 4.00 -9.43
C TRP A 125 -6.48 4.21 -8.21
N LYS A 126 -6.53 5.38 -7.57
CA LYS A 126 -5.83 5.62 -6.32
C LYS A 126 -6.29 4.66 -5.22
N ALA A 127 -7.61 4.48 -5.08
CA ALA A 127 -8.17 3.54 -4.13
C ALA A 127 -7.72 2.09 -4.39
N GLN A 128 -7.72 1.65 -5.66
CA GLN A 128 -7.27 0.30 -6.02
C GLN A 128 -5.77 0.11 -5.73
N ARG A 129 -4.93 1.09 -6.08
CA ARG A 129 -3.50 1.09 -5.76
C ARG A 129 -3.23 1.00 -4.26
N GLN A 130 -4.01 1.71 -3.45
CA GLN A 130 -3.93 1.64 -1.99
C GLN A 130 -4.24 0.24 -1.47
N LEU A 131 -5.28 -0.40 -1.98
CA LEU A 131 -5.65 -1.78 -1.59
C LEU A 131 -4.57 -2.78 -1.96
N ASP A 132 -3.97 -2.65 -3.14
CA ASP A 132 -2.87 -3.52 -3.58
C ASP A 132 -1.60 -3.30 -2.75
N LEU A 133 -1.32 -2.05 -2.34
CA LEU A 133 -0.22 -1.73 -1.43
C LEU A 133 -0.42 -2.37 -0.05
N ILE A 134 -1.61 -2.27 0.51
CA ILE A 134 -1.94 -2.90 1.80
C ILE A 134 -1.82 -4.42 1.71
N ALA A 135 -2.32 -5.03 0.62
CA ALA A 135 -2.19 -6.47 0.39
C ALA A 135 -0.71 -6.90 0.33
N THR A 136 0.14 -6.13 -0.34
CA THR A 136 1.59 -6.35 -0.39
C THR A 136 2.21 -6.29 1.01
N ILE A 137 1.89 -5.27 1.80
CA ILE A 137 2.38 -5.13 3.18
C ILE A 137 1.94 -6.34 4.03
N GLN A 138 0.69 -6.77 3.90
CA GLN A 138 0.17 -7.92 4.65
C GLN A 138 0.87 -9.23 4.28
N GLY A 139 1.11 -9.47 2.99
CA GLY A 139 1.82 -10.64 2.51
C GLY A 139 3.27 -10.70 2.99
N VAL A 140 3.97 -9.58 2.89
CA VAL A 140 5.36 -9.43 3.37
C VAL A 140 5.48 -9.71 4.85
N LEU A 141 4.59 -9.16 5.68
CA LEU A 141 4.63 -9.34 7.13
C LEU A 141 4.33 -10.76 7.59
N GLY A 142 3.62 -11.54 6.77
CA GLY A 142 3.36 -12.94 7.05
C GLY A 142 4.43 -13.90 6.52
N ALA A 143 5.40 -13.43 5.73
CA ALA A 143 6.44 -14.26 5.12
C ALA A 143 7.36 -14.88 6.17
N GLU A 144 7.95 -16.03 5.82
CA GLU A 144 8.93 -16.73 6.64
C GLU A 144 10.14 -15.83 6.93
N GLY A 145 10.56 -15.78 8.19
CA GLY A 145 11.65 -14.92 8.66
C GLY A 145 11.22 -13.51 9.05
N MET A 146 9.92 -13.16 8.94
CA MET A 146 9.36 -11.86 9.34
C MET A 146 8.60 -11.92 10.69
N GLU A 147 8.69 -13.01 11.44
CA GLU A 147 7.97 -13.20 12.71
C GLU A 147 8.34 -12.16 13.76
N THR A 148 9.58 -11.67 13.70
CA THR A 148 10.05 -10.60 14.61
C THR A 148 9.44 -9.24 14.30
N HIS A 149 8.87 -9.06 13.10
CA HIS A 149 8.24 -7.82 12.66
C HIS A 149 6.75 -7.74 12.97
N VAL A 150 6.18 -8.79 13.55
CA VAL A 150 4.78 -8.82 13.95
C VAL A 150 4.67 -9.05 15.45
N THR A 151 3.90 -8.20 16.12
CA THR A 151 3.48 -8.40 17.51
C THR A 151 1.97 -8.48 17.56
N ASP A 152 1.46 -9.59 18.11
CA ASP A 152 0.03 -9.80 18.25
C ASP A 152 -0.36 -9.64 19.72
N LEU A 153 -1.12 -8.60 20.01
CA LEU A 153 -1.70 -8.31 21.33
C LEU A 153 -3.19 -8.64 21.35
N SER A 154 -3.76 -9.03 20.19
CA SER A 154 -5.20 -9.21 20.06
C SER A 154 -5.70 -10.45 20.80
N THR A 155 -6.94 -10.39 21.26
CA THR A 155 -7.68 -11.55 21.74
C THR A 155 -8.89 -11.82 20.86
N THR A 156 -9.23 -13.07 20.71
CA THR A 156 -10.42 -13.52 19.96
C THR A 156 -11.52 -14.08 20.87
N SER A 157 -11.26 -14.15 22.19
CA SER A 157 -12.18 -14.69 23.18
C SER A 157 -12.00 -14.02 24.54
N GLY A 158 -13.00 -14.11 25.38
CA GLY A 158 -12.97 -13.54 26.73
C GLY A 158 -13.38 -12.08 26.77
N SER A 159 -12.57 -11.23 27.39
CA SER A 159 -12.79 -9.78 27.47
C SER A 159 -11.55 -9.02 26.97
N ILE A 160 -11.78 -7.94 26.25
CA ILE A 160 -10.72 -7.04 25.82
C ILE A 160 -10.22 -6.27 27.05
N THR A 161 -8.94 -6.39 27.34
CA THR A 161 -8.26 -5.70 28.44
C THR A 161 -7.32 -4.62 27.91
N GLU A 162 -6.75 -3.80 28.80
CA GLU A 162 -5.74 -2.81 28.40
C GLU A 162 -4.49 -3.45 27.75
N ALA A 163 -4.16 -4.70 28.12
CA ALA A 163 -3.06 -5.44 27.51
C ALA A 163 -3.31 -5.79 26.02
N ASN A 164 -4.56 -5.78 25.57
CA ASN A 164 -4.93 -6.03 24.18
C ASN A 164 -4.98 -4.75 23.32
N LYS A 165 -4.66 -3.60 23.93
CA LYS A 165 -4.60 -2.29 23.26
C LYS A 165 -3.15 -1.88 23.02
N ILE A 166 -2.96 -0.98 22.05
CA ILE A 166 -1.63 -0.44 21.77
C ILE A 166 -1.23 0.52 22.89
N ALA A 167 -0.05 0.28 23.47
CA ALA A 167 0.63 1.16 24.39
C ALA A 167 1.93 1.70 23.77
N LEU A 168 2.52 2.74 24.37
CA LEU A 168 3.80 3.28 23.93
C LEU A 168 4.90 2.22 23.96
N THR A 169 4.92 1.40 25.00
CA THR A 169 5.89 0.30 25.17
C THR A 169 5.80 -0.70 24.03
N SER A 170 4.59 -1.06 23.57
CA SER A 170 4.42 -2.03 22.49
C SER A 170 5.02 -1.55 21.16
N THR A 171 4.99 -0.24 20.87
CA THR A 171 5.63 0.33 19.67
C THR A 171 7.14 0.32 19.76
N ILE A 172 7.70 0.60 20.96
CA ILE A 172 9.14 0.58 21.21
C ILE A 172 9.67 -0.85 21.13
N ASP A 173 8.98 -1.80 21.78
CA ASP A 173 9.37 -3.21 21.84
C ASP A 173 9.34 -3.85 20.45
N LEU A 174 8.29 -3.55 19.65
CA LEU A 174 8.22 -4.02 18.27
C LEU A 174 9.37 -3.46 17.45
N GLY A 175 9.63 -2.16 17.51
CA GLY A 175 10.71 -1.54 16.74
C GLY A 175 12.07 -2.15 17.08
N GLN A 176 12.33 -2.43 18.37
CA GLN A 176 13.55 -3.08 18.82
C GLN A 176 13.62 -4.54 18.37
N LYS A 177 12.52 -5.29 18.47
CA LYS A 177 12.44 -6.69 18.08
C LYS A 177 12.62 -6.87 16.56
N ALA A 178 12.05 -5.96 15.76
CA ALA A 178 12.08 -6.02 14.30
C ALA A 178 13.47 -5.67 13.73
N VAL A 179 14.03 -4.53 14.12
CA VAL A 179 15.22 -3.97 13.45
C VAL A 179 16.35 -3.58 14.41
N GLY A 180 16.16 -3.75 15.73
CA GLY A 180 17.16 -3.49 16.75
C GLY A 180 17.52 -2.00 16.84
N ASP A 181 18.79 -1.67 16.66
CA ASP A 181 19.34 -0.32 16.73
C ASP A 181 18.85 0.62 15.63
N ARG A 182 18.36 0.07 14.51
CA ARG A 182 17.80 0.83 13.37
C ARG A 182 16.36 1.30 13.59
N ARG A 183 15.76 1.09 14.76
CA ARG A 183 14.36 1.48 15.06
C ARG A 183 14.03 2.94 14.74
N GLY A 184 15.01 3.84 14.80
CA GLY A 184 14.85 5.26 14.47
C GLY A 184 14.51 5.54 12.99
N ASN A 185 14.64 4.56 12.13
CA ASN A 185 14.30 4.66 10.72
C ASN A 185 12.77 4.50 10.46
N PHE A 186 12.00 4.00 11.43
CA PHE A 186 10.55 4.07 11.36
C PHE A 186 10.10 5.52 11.49
N SER A 187 9.37 6.00 10.48
CA SER A 187 8.94 7.41 10.39
C SER A 187 7.43 7.57 10.36
N LEU A 188 6.71 6.50 10.02
CA LEU A 188 5.26 6.51 9.83
C LEU A 188 4.62 5.42 10.69
N PHE A 189 3.55 5.81 11.38
CA PHE A 189 2.66 4.92 12.11
C PHE A 189 1.27 4.99 11.50
N ILE A 190 0.82 3.91 10.91
CA ILE A 190 -0.45 3.83 10.19
C ILE A 190 -1.40 3.00 11.01
N CYS A 191 -2.52 3.56 11.41
CA CYS A 191 -3.48 2.87 12.27
C CYS A 191 -4.93 3.16 11.88
N HIS A 192 -5.82 2.32 12.37
CA HIS A 192 -7.27 2.52 12.27
C HIS A 192 -7.71 3.68 13.17
N SER A 193 -8.79 4.38 12.80
CA SER A 193 -9.36 5.49 13.58
C SER A 193 -9.69 5.11 15.03
N ALA A 194 -10.15 3.87 15.28
CA ALA A 194 -10.41 3.38 16.63
C ALA A 194 -9.14 3.31 17.49
N VAL A 195 -8.03 2.85 16.92
CA VAL A 195 -6.71 2.80 17.59
C VAL A 195 -6.21 4.22 17.86
N ALA A 196 -6.32 5.11 16.88
CA ALA A 196 -5.95 6.51 17.04
C ALA A 196 -6.76 7.20 18.16
N ALA A 197 -8.05 6.91 18.26
CA ALA A 197 -8.89 7.41 19.34
C ALA A 197 -8.43 6.90 20.72
N ASN A 198 -8.00 5.64 20.81
CA ASN A 198 -7.46 5.09 22.06
C ASN A 198 -6.11 5.69 22.42
N LEU A 199 -5.22 5.91 21.44
CA LEU A 199 -3.95 6.58 21.65
C LEU A 199 -4.13 8.04 22.13
N ARG A 200 -5.16 8.75 21.60
CA ARG A 200 -5.52 10.08 22.09
C ARG A 200 -6.01 10.06 23.55
N LYS A 201 -6.84 9.07 23.91
CA LYS A 201 -7.31 8.91 25.30
C LYS A 201 -6.19 8.60 26.28
N GLN A 202 -5.14 7.93 25.82
CA GLN A 202 -3.95 7.62 26.61
C GLN A 202 -2.91 8.76 26.59
N GLU A 203 -3.19 9.88 25.91
CA GLU A 203 -2.27 11.02 25.73
C GLU A 203 -0.96 10.66 25.02
N LEU A 204 -0.93 9.54 24.31
CA LEU A 204 0.25 9.07 23.57
C LEU A 204 0.37 9.71 22.18
N LEU A 205 -0.73 10.21 21.64
CA LEU A 205 -0.75 10.92 20.36
C LEU A 205 -0.54 12.41 20.62
N GLN A 206 0.67 12.88 20.33
CA GLN A 206 1.05 14.26 20.52
C GLN A 206 0.95 15.04 19.21
N ASN A 207 0.41 16.24 19.27
CA ASN A 207 0.40 17.14 18.14
C ASN A 207 1.66 18.01 18.16
N VAL A 208 2.55 17.77 17.20
CA VAL A 208 3.76 18.58 17.04
C VAL A 208 3.55 19.59 15.94
N THR A 209 3.74 20.87 16.28
CA THR A 209 3.64 21.96 15.32
C THR A 209 5.04 22.38 14.87
N TYR A 210 5.25 22.46 13.56
CA TYR A 210 6.47 23.00 12.97
C TYR A 210 6.15 23.95 11.85
N TYR A 211 7.00 24.92 11.65
CA TYR A 211 6.87 25.87 10.55
C TYR A 211 7.31 25.23 9.25
N SER A 212 6.45 25.24 8.23
CA SER A 212 6.78 24.76 6.90
C SER A 212 7.18 25.94 6.01
N ASP A 213 8.45 26.03 5.63
CA ASP A 213 8.95 27.06 4.72
C ASP A 213 8.27 26.98 3.34
N VAL A 214 7.90 25.79 2.89
CA VAL A 214 7.24 25.56 1.60
C VAL A 214 5.80 26.11 1.60
N LEU A 215 5.09 25.96 2.72
CA LEU A 215 3.70 26.40 2.86
C LEU A 215 3.58 27.81 3.47
N GLY A 216 4.67 28.33 4.04
CA GLY A 216 4.68 29.64 4.73
C GLY A 216 3.76 29.70 5.94
N LYS A 217 3.49 28.55 6.58
CA LYS A 217 2.60 28.46 7.75
C LYS A 217 2.99 27.33 8.68
N ASP A 218 2.46 27.38 9.90
CA ASP A 218 2.57 26.30 10.87
C ASP A 218 1.75 25.09 10.44
N VAL A 219 2.39 23.91 10.45
CA VAL A 219 1.76 22.62 10.18
C VAL A 219 1.81 21.79 11.46
N THR A 220 0.65 21.35 11.91
CA THR A 220 0.53 20.47 13.07
C THR A 220 0.29 19.05 12.60
N LEU A 221 1.18 18.14 12.99
CA LEU A 221 1.07 16.71 12.68
C LEU A 221 0.89 15.89 13.96
N PRO A 222 -0.03 14.93 13.96
CA PRO A 222 -0.13 13.95 15.03
C PRO A 222 1.07 13.02 14.99
N MET A 223 1.74 12.82 16.10
CA MET A 223 2.92 11.96 16.22
C MET A 223 2.77 10.99 17.40
N VAL A 224 3.23 9.77 17.18
CA VAL A 224 3.35 8.73 18.20
C VAL A 224 4.78 8.22 18.22
N ASN A 225 5.46 8.31 19.34
CA ASN A 225 6.84 7.85 19.52
C ASN A 225 7.81 8.36 18.42
N GLY A 226 7.66 9.63 18.01
CA GLY A 226 8.49 10.23 16.96
C GLY A 226 8.10 9.87 15.54
N MET A 227 7.08 9.05 15.35
CA MET A 227 6.53 8.68 14.04
C MET A 227 5.28 9.51 13.74
N ILE A 228 5.11 9.94 12.50
CA ILE A 228 3.89 10.61 12.04
C ILE A 228 2.75 9.59 12.03
N CYS A 229 1.66 9.90 12.74
CA CYS A 229 0.48 9.05 12.78
C CYS A 229 -0.45 9.36 11.61
N LEU A 230 -0.75 8.34 10.81
CA LEU A 230 -1.69 8.39 9.71
C LEU A 230 -2.89 7.51 10.01
N GLU A 231 -4.08 8.10 9.94
CA GLU A 231 -5.33 7.40 10.20
C GLU A 231 -5.95 6.92 8.89
N THR A 232 -6.17 5.62 8.77
CA THR A 232 -6.89 5.00 7.66
C THR A 232 -7.67 3.80 8.13
N ASP A 233 -8.94 3.73 7.75
CA ASP A 233 -9.80 2.60 8.09
C ASP A 233 -9.72 1.48 7.05
N THR A 234 -9.14 1.78 5.89
CA THR A 234 -9.04 0.83 4.78
C THR A 234 -7.88 -0.15 4.99
N GLY A 235 -8.22 -1.45 5.08
CA GLY A 235 -7.24 -2.53 5.17
C GLY A 235 -6.51 -2.64 6.52
N THR A 236 -6.97 -1.91 7.52
CA THR A 236 -6.40 -1.90 8.88
C THR A 236 -7.26 -2.65 9.90
N VAL A 237 -8.42 -3.15 9.50
CA VAL A 237 -9.32 -3.90 10.37
C VAL A 237 -9.63 -5.27 9.81
N ASP A 238 -9.59 -6.28 10.68
CA ASP A 238 -10.20 -7.59 10.47
C ASP A 238 -11.43 -7.71 11.40
N ALA A 239 -12.60 -7.55 10.81
CA ALA A 239 -13.90 -7.60 11.49
C ALA A 239 -14.59 -8.95 11.33
N THR A 240 -13.86 -10.02 11.01
CA THR A 240 -14.42 -11.37 10.89
C THR A 240 -15.17 -11.78 12.14
N ASN A 241 -14.67 -11.37 13.32
CA ASN A 241 -15.38 -11.49 14.59
C ASN A 241 -15.84 -10.10 15.08
N ALA A 242 -17.12 -9.81 14.93
CA ALA A 242 -17.67 -8.49 15.30
C ALA A 242 -17.50 -8.13 16.79
N ASN A 243 -17.41 -9.12 17.68
CA ASN A 243 -17.22 -8.90 19.12
C ASN A 243 -15.75 -8.62 19.48
N PHE A 244 -14.82 -9.07 18.64
CA PHE A 244 -13.38 -8.95 18.84
C PHE A 244 -12.71 -8.49 17.53
N PRO A 245 -12.97 -7.25 17.07
CA PRO A 245 -12.31 -6.73 15.89
C PRO A 245 -10.81 -6.64 16.14
N VAL A 246 -10.01 -7.08 15.19
CA VAL A 246 -8.55 -6.99 15.24
C VAL A 246 -8.10 -5.87 14.33
N TYR A 247 -7.40 -4.90 14.90
CA TYR A 247 -6.84 -3.78 14.18
C TYR A 247 -5.35 -4.03 13.93
N SER A 248 -4.95 -3.92 12.67
CA SER A 248 -3.56 -4.00 12.25
C SER A 248 -3.00 -2.59 12.11
N SER A 249 -2.02 -2.25 12.94
CA SER A 249 -1.30 -0.98 12.89
C SER A 249 0.09 -1.21 12.35
N TYR A 250 0.48 -0.45 11.32
CA TYR A 250 1.73 -0.63 10.61
C TYR A 250 2.73 0.46 11.00
N MET A 251 3.96 0.05 11.31
CA MET A 251 5.12 0.92 11.44
C MET A 251 5.94 0.79 10.17
N VAL A 252 6.15 1.89 9.45
CA VAL A 252 6.81 1.86 8.16
C VAL A 252 7.88 2.94 8.09
N GLY A 253 9.04 2.57 7.54
CA GLY A 253 10.10 3.51 7.22
C GLY A 253 9.75 4.34 5.99
N ARG A 254 10.27 5.55 5.91
CA ARG A 254 10.14 6.38 4.72
C ARG A 254 10.86 5.71 3.55
N GLY A 255 10.19 5.57 2.40
CA GLY A 255 10.74 4.91 1.23
C GLY A 255 11.00 3.41 1.43
N ALA A 256 10.27 2.74 2.34
CA ALA A 256 10.43 1.31 2.58
C ALA A 256 10.03 0.43 1.39
N ILE A 257 9.21 0.98 0.48
CA ILE A 257 8.70 0.29 -0.69
C ILE A 257 9.06 1.08 -1.94
N GLY A 258 9.84 0.46 -2.82
CA GLY A 258 10.12 1.00 -4.14
C GLY A 258 8.89 0.89 -5.05
N THR A 259 8.64 1.89 -5.88
CA THR A 259 7.55 1.86 -6.85
C THR A 259 8.02 2.35 -8.20
N ALA A 260 7.42 1.78 -9.24
CA ALA A 260 7.56 2.27 -10.61
C ALA A 260 6.28 1.98 -11.39
N ASP A 261 5.97 2.84 -12.32
CA ASP A 261 4.90 2.60 -13.29
C ASP A 261 5.48 1.94 -14.54
N LYS A 262 4.80 0.90 -15.04
CA LYS A 262 5.14 0.24 -16.30
C LYS A 262 4.31 0.85 -17.42
N LEU A 263 4.94 1.14 -18.53
CA LEU A 263 4.26 1.66 -19.71
C LEU A 263 3.24 0.62 -20.24
N VAL A 264 2.00 1.04 -20.37
CA VAL A 264 0.91 0.23 -20.91
C VAL A 264 0.53 0.76 -22.29
N HIS A 265 0.41 -0.14 -23.26
CA HIS A 265 -0.12 0.24 -24.55
C HIS A 265 -1.62 0.59 -24.45
N ALA A 266 -2.01 1.75 -24.97
CA ALA A 266 -3.37 2.29 -24.93
C ALA A 266 -3.98 2.28 -23.50
N PRO A 267 -3.49 3.13 -22.57
CA PRO A 267 -3.97 3.19 -21.19
C PRO A 267 -5.44 3.61 -21.08
N TYR A 268 -5.93 4.33 -22.08
CA TYR A 268 -7.32 4.75 -22.23
C TYR A 268 -7.84 4.38 -23.62
N GLY A 269 -9.10 3.95 -23.68
CA GLY A 269 -9.81 3.71 -24.93
C GLY A 269 -11.29 4.00 -24.75
N VAL A 270 -11.88 4.68 -25.72
CA VAL A 270 -13.34 4.85 -25.82
C VAL A 270 -13.80 4.14 -27.08
N GLU A 271 -14.79 3.30 -26.94
CA GLU A 271 -15.41 2.54 -28.02
C GLU A 271 -16.91 2.81 -28.03
N PHE A 272 -17.45 3.03 -29.20
CA PHE A 272 -18.89 3.12 -29.41
C PHE A 272 -19.38 1.88 -30.13
N ASP A 273 -20.28 1.15 -29.47
CA ASP A 273 -20.88 -0.07 -29.99
C ASP A 273 -22.30 0.25 -30.52
N HIS A 274 -22.46 0.23 -31.82
CA HIS A 274 -23.75 0.50 -32.47
C HIS A 274 -24.73 -0.67 -32.37
N GLU A 275 -24.23 -1.87 -32.17
CA GLU A 275 -25.02 -3.11 -32.24
C GLU A 275 -25.78 -3.38 -30.95
N SER A 276 -25.20 -3.03 -29.80
CA SER A 276 -25.80 -3.31 -28.50
C SER A 276 -26.76 -2.20 -28.07
N ASN A 277 -27.99 -2.55 -27.64
CA ASN A 277 -28.96 -1.66 -26.96
C ASN A 277 -29.24 -0.30 -27.65
N GLY A 278 -29.15 -0.23 -28.97
CA GLY A 278 -29.34 1.02 -29.73
C GLY A 278 -28.16 2.00 -29.58
N GLY A 279 -27.02 1.51 -29.20
CA GLY A 279 -25.77 2.22 -28.99
C GLY A 279 -25.32 2.22 -27.54
N GLU A 280 -24.11 1.72 -27.32
CA GLU A 280 -23.42 1.78 -26.02
C GLU A 280 -22.04 2.44 -26.17
N GLU A 281 -21.71 3.34 -25.28
CA GLU A 281 -20.38 3.92 -25.19
C GLU A 281 -19.62 3.22 -24.04
N LYS A 282 -18.41 2.76 -24.32
CA LYS A 282 -17.57 1.99 -23.40
C LYS A 282 -16.27 2.75 -23.16
N LEU A 283 -15.91 2.96 -21.89
CA LEU A 283 -14.64 3.54 -21.48
C LEU A 283 -13.76 2.43 -20.89
N TYR A 284 -12.60 2.21 -21.48
CA TYR A 284 -11.59 1.25 -21.02
C TYR A 284 -10.44 1.99 -20.37
N THR A 285 -9.98 1.48 -19.26
CA THR A 285 -8.79 2.01 -18.58
C THR A 285 -7.87 0.86 -18.17
N LYS A 286 -6.54 1.07 -18.30
CA LYS A 286 -5.51 0.09 -17.95
C LYS A 286 -4.37 0.80 -17.22
N GLN A 287 -3.81 0.15 -16.21
CA GLN A 287 -2.60 0.59 -15.53
C GLN A 287 -1.70 -0.60 -15.23
N ALA A 288 -0.40 -0.39 -15.20
CA ALA A 288 0.56 -1.36 -14.70
C ALA A 288 1.58 -0.64 -13.83
N TYR A 289 1.84 -1.21 -12.65
CA TYR A 289 2.74 -0.65 -11.64
C TYR A 289 3.35 -1.77 -10.82
N VAL A 290 4.37 -1.47 -10.05
CA VAL A 290 5.01 -2.41 -9.14
C VAL A 290 5.13 -1.82 -7.75
N TYR A 291 4.99 -2.66 -6.75
CA TYR A 291 5.42 -2.41 -5.37
C TYR A 291 6.51 -3.39 -5.00
N ALA A 292 7.67 -2.89 -4.69
CA ALA A 292 8.87 -3.64 -4.36
C ALA A 292 9.32 -3.31 -2.93
N PRO A 293 8.85 -4.05 -1.92
CA PRO A 293 9.34 -3.90 -0.55
C PRO A 293 10.82 -4.24 -0.50
N TYR A 294 11.67 -3.29 -0.13
CA TYR A 294 13.11 -3.51 -0.11
C TYR A 294 13.49 -4.63 0.85
N GLY A 295 14.29 -5.56 0.36
CA GLY A 295 14.72 -6.74 1.10
C GLY A 295 13.82 -7.96 0.94
N MET A 296 12.68 -7.82 0.25
CA MET A 296 11.75 -8.92 -0.02
C MET A 296 11.71 -9.26 -1.50
N SER A 297 11.48 -10.52 -1.82
CA SER A 297 11.37 -11.04 -3.18
C SER A 297 10.03 -11.75 -3.35
N ILE A 298 9.37 -11.56 -4.49
CA ILE A 298 8.16 -12.31 -4.81
C ILE A 298 8.55 -13.64 -5.50
N LYS A 299 7.93 -14.74 -5.09
CA LYS A 299 8.11 -16.06 -5.73
C LYS A 299 7.22 -16.13 -6.97
N ALA A 300 7.76 -15.67 -8.10
CA ALA A 300 7.00 -15.61 -9.35
C ALA A 300 6.48 -16.96 -9.83
N THR A 301 7.09 -18.08 -9.41
CA THR A 301 6.66 -19.44 -9.74
C THR A 301 5.41 -19.90 -9.00
N GLU A 302 5.08 -19.26 -7.88
CA GLU A 302 3.90 -19.56 -7.07
C GLU A 302 2.69 -18.71 -7.47
N ILE A 303 2.90 -17.73 -8.34
CA ILE A 303 1.83 -16.89 -8.88
C ILE A 303 1.22 -17.62 -10.09
N VAL A 304 -0.08 -17.84 -10.04
CA VAL A 304 -0.81 -18.60 -11.08
C VAL A 304 -1.02 -17.75 -12.33
N GLU A 305 -1.33 -16.46 -12.13
CA GLU A 305 -1.63 -15.54 -13.21
C GLU A 305 -0.38 -14.77 -13.67
N GLU A 306 -0.39 -14.24 -14.88
CA GLU A 306 0.73 -13.41 -15.39
C GLU A 306 0.90 -12.09 -14.60
N SER A 307 -0.11 -11.68 -13.84
CA SER A 307 -0.10 -10.52 -12.96
C SER A 307 -0.70 -10.93 -11.62
N PRO A 308 -0.02 -10.70 -10.49
CA PRO A 308 -0.49 -11.18 -9.20
C PRO A 308 -1.85 -10.58 -8.85
N THR A 309 -2.76 -11.42 -8.41
CA THR A 309 -4.03 -11.01 -7.82
C THR A 309 -3.80 -10.41 -6.44
N ARG A 310 -4.82 -9.72 -5.90
CA ARG A 310 -4.72 -9.16 -4.54
C ARG A 310 -4.59 -10.24 -3.46
N ASP A 311 -5.25 -11.37 -3.66
CA ASP A 311 -5.17 -12.50 -2.72
C ASP A 311 -3.80 -13.18 -2.77
N GLU A 312 -3.20 -13.29 -3.96
CA GLU A 312 -1.82 -13.78 -4.10
C GLU A 312 -0.79 -12.84 -3.48
N LEU A 313 -0.98 -11.52 -3.62
CA LEU A 313 -0.12 -10.52 -2.95
C LEU A 313 -0.22 -10.63 -1.43
N LYS A 314 -1.41 -10.91 -0.89
CA LYS A 314 -1.67 -11.07 0.54
C LYS A 314 -1.16 -12.41 1.10
N ASN A 315 -0.95 -13.41 0.22
CA ASN A 315 -0.52 -14.73 0.66
C ASN A 315 0.97 -14.71 1.07
N PRO A 316 1.29 -15.02 2.34
CA PRO A 316 2.68 -15.03 2.84
C PRO A 316 3.59 -16.02 2.10
N ALA A 317 3.05 -17.14 1.62
CA ALA A 317 3.83 -18.18 0.92
C ALA A 317 4.48 -17.67 -0.36
N ASN A 318 3.92 -16.62 -0.97
CA ASN A 318 4.41 -16.02 -2.21
C ASN A 318 5.56 -15.03 -2.01
N TRP A 319 5.97 -14.81 -0.76
CA TRP A 319 7.06 -13.90 -0.42
C TRP A 319 8.23 -14.63 0.23
N GLU A 320 9.43 -14.14 0.00
CA GLU A 320 10.66 -14.62 0.62
C GLU A 320 11.62 -13.49 0.93
N LEU A 321 12.47 -13.67 1.93
CA LEU A 321 13.54 -12.73 2.25
C LEU A 321 14.67 -12.81 1.23
N ALA A 322 14.93 -11.68 0.55
CA ALA A 322 16.10 -11.53 -0.32
C ALA A 322 17.34 -11.06 0.45
N SER A 323 17.15 -10.41 1.60
CA SER A 323 18.22 -9.90 2.46
C SER A 323 17.95 -10.23 3.94
N ASP A 324 18.75 -9.69 4.85
CA ASP A 324 18.49 -9.79 6.30
C ASP A 324 17.15 -9.08 6.65
N HIS A 325 16.33 -9.70 7.53
CA HIS A 325 15.05 -9.14 7.95
C HIS A 325 15.18 -7.72 8.50
N LYS A 326 16.29 -7.37 9.18
CA LYS A 326 16.55 -6.02 9.71
C LYS A 326 16.62 -4.94 8.63
N PHE A 327 16.75 -5.31 7.37
CA PHE A 327 16.72 -4.40 6.23
C PHE A 327 15.28 -4.00 5.85
N VAL A 328 14.30 -4.83 6.19
CA VAL A 328 12.89 -4.60 5.87
C VAL A 328 12.29 -3.66 6.91
N MET A 329 12.04 -2.40 6.52
CA MET A 329 11.51 -1.36 7.41
C MET A 329 9.98 -1.35 7.43
N ILE A 330 9.38 -2.51 7.66
CA ILE A 330 7.93 -2.70 7.77
C ILE A 330 7.67 -3.58 9.00
N ALA A 331 6.82 -3.14 9.90
CA ALA A 331 6.41 -3.92 11.08
C ALA A 331 4.93 -3.72 11.39
N CYS A 332 4.31 -4.61 12.12
CA CYS A 332 2.88 -4.60 12.42
C CYS A 332 2.59 -4.94 13.88
N ILE A 333 1.67 -4.19 14.48
CA ILE A 333 1.04 -4.53 15.76
C ILE A 333 -0.42 -4.87 15.48
N LYS A 334 -0.85 -6.06 15.92
CA LYS A 334 -2.26 -6.44 15.94
C LYS A 334 -2.81 -6.22 17.34
N SER A 335 -3.96 -5.56 17.44
CA SER A 335 -4.59 -5.20 18.72
C SER A 335 -6.11 -5.18 18.59
N ASN A 336 -6.82 -5.11 19.72
CA ASN A 336 -8.28 -4.90 19.73
C ASN A 336 -8.67 -3.42 19.94
N GLY A 337 -7.73 -2.49 19.77
CA GLY A 337 -8.01 -1.07 19.85
C GLY A 337 -6.88 -0.23 20.41
#